data_d864d71dcce01d8c22cf4f587ac115a0
#
_entry.id   d864d71dcce01d8c22cf4f587ac115a0
#
_cell.length_a   1.000
_cell.length_b   1.000
_cell.length_c   1.000
_cell.angle_alpha   90.00
_cell.angle_beta   90.00
_cell.angle_gamma   90.00
#
_symmetry.space_group_name_H-M   'P 1'
#
loop_
_entity.id
_entity.type
_entity.pdbx_description
1 polymer ?
#
loop_
_entity_poly.entity_id
_entity_poly.type
_entity_poly.pdbx_seq_one_letter_code
_entity_poly.pdbx_strand_id
1 'polypeptide(L)'
;MELKDAIAKRYSVRSYLDKKVDKELVKEILEVSKRAPSGVNSQPWKVYVVMGNTKDELIKEACEKFDKGEMEKEEYQVYPSERPDWYKERQRGAGFALYGALGIEKEDMDKRVKQARKNYELFGAPVGIFITCLLYTSDAADEE
;
A
#
# COMPACT_ATOMS: atom_id res chain seq x y z
N MET A 1 1.03 22.69 -11.40
CA MET A 1 1.28 22.54 -9.96
C MET A 1 2.77 22.44 -9.77
N GLU A 2 3.33 23.25 -8.90
CA GLU A 2 4.76 23.20 -8.59
C GLU A 2 5.12 21.89 -7.87
N LEU A 3 6.35 21.41 -8.08
CA LEU A 3 6.82 20.15 -7.49
C LEU A 3 6.69 20.15 -5.95
N LYS A 4 7.06 21.25 -5.30
CA LYS A 4 6.93 21.39 -3.84
C LYS A 4 5.48 21.28 -3.36
N ASP A 5 4.52 21.78 -4.15
CA ASP A 5 3.11 21.68 -3.81
C ASP A 5 2.59 20.26 -3.96
N ALA A 6 3.08 19.51 -4.97
CA ALA A 6 2.75 18.11 -5.14
C ALA A 6 3.23 17.26 -3.96
N ILE A 7 4.47 17.49 -3.51
CA ILE A 7 5.06 16.79 -2.36
C ILE A 7 4.30 17.15 -1.08
N ALA A 8 4.03 18.44 -0.84
CA ALA A 8 3.35 18.89 0.38
C ALA A 8 1.90 18.42 0.47
N LYS A 9 1.21 18.30 -0.66
CA LYS A 9 -0.19 17.84 -0.73
C LYS A 9 -0.36 16.32 -0.73
N ARG A 10 0.73 15.55 -0.87
CA ARG A 10 0.65 14.08 -0.85
C ARG A 10 0.23 13.59 0.54
N TYR A 11 -0.77 12.75 0.58
CA TYR A 11 -1.18 12.01 1.78
C TYR A 11 -1.63 10.59 1.41
N SER A 12 -1.73 9.72 2.40
CA SER A 12 -2.21 8.34 2.19
C SER A 12 -3.73 8.31 2.21
N VAL A 13 -4.34 8.25 1.01
CA VAL A 13 -5.79 8.16 0.86
C VAL A 13 -6.27 6.78 1.31
N ARG A 14 -7.32 6.74 2.14
CA ARG A 14 -7.94 5.51 2.65
C ARG A 14 -9.46 5.47 2.46
N SER A 15 -9.95 6.22 1.49
CA SER A 15 -11.32 6.18 1.00
C SER A 15 -11.33 6.77 -0.41
N TYR A 16 -11.86 6.05 -1.35
CA TYR A 16 -11.90 6.45 -2.75
C TYR A 16 -13.35 6.62 -3.20
N LEU A 17 -13.53 7.44 -4.23
CA LEU A 17 -14.82 7.59 -4.89
C LEU A 17 -15.10 6.37 -5.78
N ASP A 18 -16.34 5.96 -5.85
CA ASP A 18 -16.80 4.98 -6.85
C ASP A 18 -16.92 5.66 -8.23
N LYS A 19 -15.75 5.93 -8.80
CA LYS A 19 -15.61 6.58 -10.11
C LYS A 19 -14.70 5.77 -10.99
N LYS A 20 -15.20 5.38 -12.16
CA LYS A 20 -14.38 4.67 -13.15
C LYS A 20 -13.15 5.50 -13.52
N VAL A 21 -12.03 4.81 -13.63
CA VAL A 21 -10.76 5.36 -14.11
C VAL A 21 -10.50 4.80 -15.50
N ASP A 22 -10.11 5.67 -16.42
CA ASP A 22 -9.76 5.28 -17.77
C ASP A 22 -8.44 4.50 -17.78
N LYS A 23 -8.40 3.43 -18.56
CA LYS A 23 -7.17 2.62 -18.75
C LYS A 23 -6.03 3.44 -19.35
N GLU A 24 -6.34 4.38 -20.25
CA GLU A 24 -5.32 5.23 -20.86
C GLU A 24 -4.67 6.15 -19.82
N LEU A 25 -5.45 6.70 -18.89
CA LEU A 25 -4.90 7.48 -17.78
C LEU A 25 -3.95 6.63 -16.90
N VAL A 26 -4.30 5.37 -16.64
CA VAL A 26 -3.42 4.45 -15.88
C VAL A 26 -2.12 4.20 -16.65
N LYS A 27 -2.19 3.98 -17.97
CA LYS A 27 -1.00 3.83 -18.82
C LYS A 27 -0.11 5.07 -18.79
N GLU A 28 -0.69 6.27 -18.93
CA GLU A 28 0.07 7.53 -18.84
C GLU A 28 0.81 7.66 -17.52
N ILE A 29 0.16 7.35 -16.40
CA ILE A 29 0.79 7.37 -15.07
C ILE A 29 1.96 6.38 -15.02
N LEU A 30 1.79 5.17 -15.52
CA LEU A 30 2.83 4.15 -15.53
C LEU A 30 3.99 4.52 -16.45
N GLU A 31 3.73 5.13 -17.60
CA GLU A 31 4.78 5.62 -18.52
C GLU A 31 5.67 6.68 -17.84
N VAL A 32 5.07 7.62 -17.11
CA VAL A 32 5.82 8.60 -16.33
C VAL A 32 6.59 7.92 -15.19
N SER A 33 5.98 6.94 -14.51
CA SER A 33 6.57 6.23 -13.37
C SER A 33 7.81 5.40 -13.77
N LYS A 34 7.92 4.96 -15.01
CA LYS A 34 9.11 4.24 -15.54
C LYS A 34 10.40 5.07 -15.48
N ARG A 35 10.30 6.37 -15.26
CA ARG A 35 11.47 7.24 -15.08
C ARG A 35 12.08 7.19 -13.69
N ALA A 36 11.50 6.40 -12.77
CA ALA A 36 12.08 6.18 -11.45
C ALA A 36 13.50 5.61 -11.59
N PRO A 37 14.46 6.05 -10.78
CA PRO A 37 15.81 5.49 -10.79
C PRO A 37 15.82 4.07 -10.23
N SER A 38 16.81 3.28 -10.66
CA SER A 38 17.10 1.95 -10.10
C SER A 38 18.60 1.69 -10.11
N GLY A 39 19.09 0.79 -9.27
CA GLY A 39 20.50 0.39 -9.25
C GLY A 39 20.96 -0.04 -10.64
N VAL A 40 22.08 0.53 -11.14
CA VAL A 40 22.61 0.35 -12.51
C VAL A 40 21.57 0.46 -13.63
N ASN A 41 20.46 1.16 -13.37
CA ASN A 41 19.33 1.26 -14.27
C ASN A 41 18.72 -0.10 -14.69
N SER A 42 18.72 -1.06 -13.79
CA SER A 42 18.25 -2.43 -14.05
C SER A 42 16.76 -2.56 -14.24
N GLN A 43 15.98 -1.58 -13.72
CA GLN A 43 14.52 -1.50 -13.85
C GLN A 43 13.81 -2.82 -13.47
N PRO A 44 14.04 -3.37 -12.26
CA PRO A 44 13.69 -4.74 -11.90
C PRO A 44 12.21 -4.93 -11.53
N TRP A 45 11.42 -3.89 -11.59
CA TRP A 45 10.00 -3.93 -11.22
C TRP A 45 9.14 -4.64 -12.27
N LYS A 46 8.15 -5.35 -11.79
CA LYS A 46 7.00 -5.81 -12.56
C LYS A 46 5.75 -5.13 -12.01
N VAL A 47 4.87 -4.69 -12.90
CA VAL A 47 3.66 -3.96 -12.52
C VAL A 47 2.44 -4.75 -12.96
N TYR A 48 1.55 -5.00 -12.00
CA TYR A 48 0.27 -5.65 -12.23
C TYR A 48 -0.83 -4.64 -11.95
N VAL A 49 -1.71 -4.45 -12.92
CA VAL A 49 -2.87 -3.55 -12.80
C VAL A 49 -4.13 -4.36 -12.79
N VAL A 50 -4.95 -4.21 -11.75
CA VAL A 50 -6.24 -4.89 -11.63
C VAL A 50 -7.38 -3.88 -11.61
N MET A 51 -8.42 -4.14 -12.41
CA MET A 51 -9.59 -3.29 -12.58
C MET A 51 -10.83 -4.16 -12.82
N GLY A 52 -12.02 -3.62 -12.56
CA GLY A 52 -13.30 -4.31 -12.82
C GLY A 52 -13.36 -5.69 -12.16
N ASN A 53 -13.87 -6.69 -12.85
CA ASN A 53 -14.11 -8.03 -12.31
C ASN A 53 -12.85 -8.67 -11.71
N THR A 54 -11.70 -8.56 -12.39
CA THR A 54 -10.43 -9.13 -11.86
C THR A 54 -10.05 -8.53 -10.52
N LYS A 55 -10.25 -7.22 -10.34
CA LYS A 55 -10.03 -6.54 -9.06
C LYS A 55 -11.03 -7.06 -8.01
N ASP A 56 -12.29 -7.21 -8.38
CA ASP A 56 -13.35 -7.61 -7.45
C ASP A 56 -13.17 -9.07 -7.00
N GLU A 57 -12.74 -9.96 -7.89
CA GLU A 57 -12.37 -11.34 -7.57
C GLU A 57 -11.16 -11.40 -6.61
N LEU A 58 -10.10 -10.62 -6.89
CA LEU A 58 -8.94 -10.52 -6.02
C LEU A 58 -9.30 -10.03 -4.61
N ILE A 59 -10.10 -8.95 -4.53
CA ILE A 59 -10.60 -8.41 -3.25
C ILE A 59 -11.39 -9.47 -2.50
N LYS A 60 -12.30 -10.16 -3.17
CA LYS A 60 -13.12 -11.21 -2.56
C LYS A 60 -12.25 -12.29 -1.93
N GLU A 61 -11.30 -12.84 -2.68
CA GLU A 61 -10.40 -13.90 -2.18
C GLU A 61 -9.54 -13.41 -1.02
N ALA A 62 -8.95 -12.20 -1.14
CA ALA A 62 -8.13 -11.61 -0.09
C ALA A 62 -8.92 -11.37 1.21
N CYS A 63 -10.16 -10.88 1.08
CA CYS A 63 -11.04 -10.67 2.23
C CYS A 63 -11.49 -11.99 2.87
N GLU A 64 -11.78 -13.02 2.08
CA GLU A 64 -12.14 -14.34 2.60
C GLU A 64 -10.99 -14.95 3.42
N LYS A 65 -9.75 -14.86 2.94
CA LYS A 65 -8.55 -15.29 3.69
C LYS A 65 -8.38 -14.49 4.98
N PHE A 66 -8.50 -13.16 4.91
CA PHE A 66 -8.43 -12.29 6.09
C PHE A 66 -9.49 -12.66 7.14
N ASP A 67 -10.75 -12.84 6.73
CA ASP A 67 -11.87 -13.16 7.62
C ASP A 67 -11.71 -14.53 8.31
N LYS A 68 -11.02 -15.47 7.64
CA LYS A 68 -10.64 -16.78 8.21
C LYS A 68 -9.39 -16.73 9.09
N GLY A 69 -8.68 -15.60 9.12
CA GLY A 69 -7.39 -15.48 9.82
C GLY A 69 -6.25 -16.25 9.14
N GLU A 70 -6.40 -16.57 7.86
CA GLU A 70 -5.36 -17.23 7.06
C GLU A 70 -4.26 -16.22 6.73
N MET A 71 -3.13 -16.33 7.45
CA MET A 71 -1.94 -15.51 7.22
C MET A 71 -0.86 -16.38 6.57
N GLU A 72 -0.36 -15.95 5.43
CA GLU A 72 0.81 -16.58 4.85
C GLU A 72 2.07 -16.16 5.63
N LYS A 73 3.07 -17.03 5.63
CA LYS A 73 4.35 -16.73 6.26
C LYS A 73 5.04 -15.63 5.43
N GLU A 74 5.53 -14.60 6.10
CA GLU A 74 6.33 -13.56 5.46
C GLU A 74 7.58 -14.18 4.81
N GLU A 75 7.82 -13.89 3.53
CA GLU A 75 8.99 -14.37 2.79
C GLU A 75 10.27 -13.65 3.25
N TYR A 76 10.13 -12.41 3.70
CA TYR A 76 11.19 -11.58 4.25
C TYR A 76 10.65 -10.68 5.36
N GLN A 77 11.54 -10.18 6.18
CA GLN A 77 11.18 -9.32 7.29
C GLN A 77 10.81 -7.91 6.80
N VAL A 78 9.52 -7.56 6.86
CA VAL A 78 9.01 -6.25 6.43
C VAL A 78 9.41 -5.13 7.40
N TYR A 79 9.51 -5.44 8.69
CA TYR A 79 9.87 -4.46 9.72
C TYR A 79 11.14 -4.90 10.46
N PRO A 80 12.01 -3.96 10.86
CA PRO A 80 13.19 -4.31 11.64
C PRO A 80 12.82 -5.03 12.94
N SER A 81 13.62 -6.06 13.31
CA SER A 81 13.45 -6.81 14.56
C SER A 81 13.57 -5.90 15.77
N GLU A 82 14.55 -5.02 15.73
CA GLU A 82 14.77 -4.00 16.75
C GLU A 82 14.20 -2.66 16.27
N ARG A 83 13.33 -2.08 17.08
CA ARG A 83 12.68 -0.80 16.76
C ARG A 83 13.06 0.22 17.83
N PRO A 84 13.85 1.24 17.49
CA PRO A 84 14.15 2.34 18.38
C PRO A 84 12.89 3.05 18.89
N ASP A 85 12.99 3.76 20.02
CA ASP A 85 11.80 4.39 20.61
C ASP A 85 11.17 5.46 19.71
N TRP A 86 11.99 6.26 19.01
CA TRP A 86 11.47 7.21 18.03
C TRP A 86 10.64 6.55 16.89
N TYR A 87 11.01 5.32 16.51
CA TYR A 87 10.25 4.56 15.50
C TYR A 87 8.89 4.11 16.06
N LYS A 88 8.88 3.55 17.28
CA LYS A 88 7.66 3.14 17.99
C LYS A 88 6.72 4.32 18.24
N GLU A 89 7.26 5.49 18.58
CA GLU A 89 6.49 6.72 18.79
C GLU A 89 5.80 7.18 17.50
N ARG A 90 6.52 7.21 16.38
CA ARG A 90 5.93 7.55 15.07
C ARG A 90 4.86 6.56 14.65
N GLN A 91 5.10 5.26 14.83
CA GLN A 91 4.13 4.21 14.54
C GLN A 91 2.85 4.36 15.38
N ARG A 92 3.00 4.59 16.69
CA ARG A 92 1.88 4.85 17.59
C ARG A 92 1.14 6.14 17.22
N GLY A 93 1.87 7.21 16.95
CA GLY A 93 1.29 8.50 16.53
C GLY A 93 0.43 8.37 15.27
N ALA A 94 0.90 7.63 14.27
CA ALA A 94 0.12 7.35 13.06
C ALA A 94 -1.16 6.55 13.36
N GLY A 95 -1.09 5.56 14.27
CA GLY A 95 -2.25 4.80 14.71
C GLY A 95 -3.27 5.66 15.45
N PHE A 96 -2.82 6.49 16.40
CA PHE A 96 -3.70 7.41 17.15
C PHE A 96 -4.37 8.42 16.22
N ALA A 97 -3.63 8.99 15.27
CA ALA A 97 -4.20 9.93 14.30
C ALA A 97 -5.28 9.28 13.43
N LEU A 98 -5.02 8.04 12.94
CA LEU A 98 -5.99 7.31 12.12
C LEU A 98 -7.26 6.96 12.90
N TYR A 99 -7.10 6.29 14.04
CA TYR A 99 -8.25 5.83 14.83
C TYR A 99 -9.01 6.99 15.46
N GLY A 100 -8.33 8.04 15.91
CA GLY A 100 -8.96 9.26 16.39
C GLY A 100 -9.79 9.96 15.32
N ALA A 101 -9.29 10.08 14.09
CA ALA A 101 -10.04 10.64 12.97
C ALA A 101 -11.28 9.81 12.60
N LEU A 102 -11.27 8.51 12.89
CA LEU A 102 -12.38 7.59 12.62
C LEU A 102 -13.34 7.42 13.81
N GLY A 103 -13.05 8.03 14.96
CA GLY A 103 -13.84 7.83 16.19
C GLY A 103 -13.81 6.37 16.67
N ILE A 104 -12.67 5.68 16.51
CA ILE A 104 -12.49 4.28 16.93
C ILE A 104 -11.64 4.26 18.20
N GLU A 105 -12.25 3.88 19.30
CA GLU A 105 -11.57 3.77 20.59
C GLU A 105 -10.64 2.54 20.64
N LYS A 106 -9.76 2.51 21.65
CA LYS A 106 -8.78 1.42 21.79
C LYS A 106 -9.46 0.07 22.03
N GLU A 107 -10.58 0.08 22.73
CA GLU A 107 -11.38 -1.08 23.12
C GLU A 107 -12.31 -1.57 22.00
N ASP A 108 -12.53 -0.76 20.96
CA ASP A 108 -13.41 -1.08 19.82
C ASP A 108 -12.75 -2.09 18.85
N MET A 109 -12.41 -3.29 19.33
CA MET A 109 -11.68 -4.28 18.55
C MET A 109 -12.36 -4.64 17.22
N ASP A 110 -13.68 -4.77 17.22
CA ASP A 110 -14.45 -5.08 16.00
C ASP A 110 -14.33 -3.98 14.94
N LYS A 111 -14.36 -2.71 15.35
CA LYS A 111 -14.18 -1.58 14.44
C LYS A 111 -12.75 -1.52 13.92
N ARG A 112 -11.78 -1.88 14.76
CA ARG A 112 -10.36 -1.95 14.36
C ARG A 112 -10.11 -3.05 13.33
N VAL A 113 -10.68 -4.24 13.53
CA VAL A 113 -10.63 -5.34 12.57
C VAL A 113 -11.29 -4.94 11.24
N LYS A 114 -12.49 -4.33 11.29
CA LYS A 114 -13.14 -3.79 10.09
C LYS A 114 -12.29 -2.75 9.36
N GLN A 115 -11.60 -1.88 10.11
CA GLN A 115 -10.69 -0.91 9.49
C GLN A 115 -9.45 -1.57 8.89
N ALA A 116 -8.88 -2.60 9.53
CA ALA A 116 -7.76 -3.36 8.99
C ALA A 116 -8.17 -4.11 7.70
N ARG A 117 -9.37 -4.67 7.66
CA ARG A 117 -9.93 -5.35 6.48
C ARG A 117 -9.98 -4.45 5.24
N LYS A 118 -10.18 -3.14 5.40
CA LYS A 118 -10.19 -2.18 4.28
C LYS A 118 -8.89 -2.15 3.46
N ASN A 119 -7.76 -2.57 4.03
CA ASN A 119 -6.52 -2.73 3.25
C ASN A 119 -6.69 -3.78 2.14
N TYR A 120 -7.36 -4.88 2.44
CA TYR A 120 -7.66 -5.96 1.49
C TYR A 120 -8.76 -5.57 0.50
N GLU A 121 -9.60 -4.61 0.86
CA GLU A 121 -10.60 -3.98 -0.02
C GLU A 121 -10.00 -2.89 -0.91
N LEU A 122 -8.69 -2.66 -0.86
CA LEU A 122 -7.99 -1.55 -1.51
C LEU A 122 -8.63 -0.19 -1.17
N PHE A 123 -9.24 -0.06 0.01
CA PHE A 123 -9.98 1.14 0.47
C PHE A 123 -11.09 1.61 -0.50
N GLY A 124 -11.65 0.70 -1.31
CA GLY A 124 -12.64 1.02 -2.33
C GLY A 124 -12.06 1.65 -3.60
N ALA A 125 -10.75 1.58 -3.81
CA ALA A 125 -10.13 2.13 -5.01
C ALA A 125 -10.65 1.45 -6.29
N PRO A 126 -10.90 2.20 -7.37
CA PRO A 126 -11.36 1.65 -8.65
C PRO A 126 -10.28 0.85 -9.39
N VAL A 127 -9.00 1.10 -9.05
CA VAL A 127 -7.82 0.47 -9.66
C VAL A 127 -6.87 0.03 -8.56
N GLY A 128 -6.36 -1.19 -8.63
CA GLY A 128 -5.23 -1.67 -7.84
C GLY A 128 -3.97 -1.75 -8.71
N ILE A 129 -2.86 -1.24 -8.22
CA ILE A 129 -1.55 -1.33 -8.88
C ILE A 129 -0.60 -2.01 -7.89
N PHE A 130 -0.11 -3.20 -8.28
CA PHE A 130 0.86 -3.96 -7.51
C PHE A 130 2.22 -3.89 -8.21
N ILE A 131 3.21 -3.44 -7.48
CA ILE A 131 4.58 -3.34 -7.97
C ILE A 131 5.41 -4.37 -7.23
N THR A 132 6.01 -5.28 -7.97
CA THR A 132 6.93 -6.29 -7.45
C THR A 132 8.34 -6.03 -7.98
N CYS A 133 9.33 -6.46 -7.23
CA CYS A 133 10.74 -6.30 -7.57
C CYS A 133 11.48 -7.61 -7.31
N LEU A 134 12.59 -7.83 -7.99
CA LEU A 134 13.51 -8.91 -7.67
C LEU A 134 14.26 -8.52 -6.38
N LEU A 135 14.15 -9.31 -5.31
CA LEU A 135 14.84 -9.07 -4.04
C LEU A 135 16.36 -8.93 -4.20
N TYR A 136 16.92 -9.67 -5.14
CA TYR A 136 18.36 -9.70 -5.45
C TYR A 136 18.94 -8.33 -5.82
N THR A 137 18.15 -7.39 -6.30
CA THR A 137 18.64 -6.06 -6.72
C THR A 137 18.62 -5.01 -5.59
N SER A 138 17.98 -5.30 -4.46
CA SER A 138 17.99 -4.43 -3.29
C SER A 138 19.16 -4.70 -2.35
N ASP A 139 19.65 -5.94 -2.26
CA ASP A 139 20.79 -6.30 -1.40
C ASP A 139 22.14 -5.85 -1.95
N ALA A 140 22.26 -5.66 -3.27
CA ALA A 140 23.52 -5.24 -3.88
C ALA A 140 23.89 -3.76 -3.62
N ALA A 141 22.98 -2.97 -3.08
CA ALA A 141 23.22 -1.55 -2.75
C ALA A 141 23.73 -1.33 -1.31
N ASP A 142 23.65 -2.35 -0.45
CA ASP A 142 24.00 -2.25 0.96
C ASP A 142 25.40 -2.87 1.29
N GLU A 143 26.13 -3.36 0.26
CA GLU A 143 27.47 -3.99 0.44
C GLU A 143 28.66 -3.12 -0.03
N GLU A 144 28.49 -1.78 -0.17
CA GLU A 144 29.61 -0.86 -0.39
C GLU A 144 29.81 0.12 0.76
#